data_0fd089ed6922bda45808de1916fd9906
#
_entry.id   0fd089ed6922bda45808de1916fd9906
#
_cell.length_a   1.000
_cell.length_b   1.000
_cell.length_c   1.000
_cell.angle_alpha   90.00
_cell.angle_beta   90.00
_cell.angle_gamma   90.00
#
_symmetry.space_group_name_H-M   'P 1'
#
loop_
_entity.id
_entity.type
_entity.pdbx_description
1 polymer ?
#
loop_
_entity_poly.entity_id
_entity_poly.type
_entity_poly.pdbx_seq_one_letter_code
_entity_poly.pdbx_strand_id
1 'polypeptide(L)'
;MKITEITAVPLLMRSANQPMTFFVVRVATDDGRVGLGEACDCFGVSHPTVLARIVEDVFAPALLGAEVGAGGPAVDAVAQATRRTLGAGTVAAQARSAVAIALTDLAAQEAGRSVSDVLGRVRDSVRVYVGSSPFLETSSATEHLDRLAPALDRGVDMVKMRIGLDWRGALRVLADLRTLLGDAVEVAVDASEFFTLAEALRIADGLADLDVAWLEEPLPYEQRPAIAELARRTRVPLAYGEHLFTLGEAAEAIAGGVGVVQPDASIC
;
A
#
# COMPACT_ATOMS: atom_id res chain seq x y z
N MET A 1 2.50 -6.15 -31.13
CA MET A 1 2.20 -4.81 -30.57
C MET A 1 3.53 -4.25 -30.01
N LYS A 2 4.04 -3.19 -30.67
CA LYS A 2 5.33 -2.57 -30.29
C LYS A 2 5.14 -1.28 -29.53
N ILE A 3 5.96 -1.04 -28.54
CA ILE A 3 5.96 0.18 -27.74
C ILE A 3 6.53 1.33 -28.57
N THR A 4 5.73 2.39 -28.77
CA THR A 4 6.12 3.56 -29.57
C THR A 4 6.39 4.79 -28.74
N GLU A 5 5.80 4.89 -27.53
CA GLU A 5 5.95 6.04 -26.64
C GLU A 5 5.80 5.60 -25.18
N ILE A 6 6.62 6.18 -24.32
CA ILE A 6 6.49 6.08 -22.85
C ILE A 6 6.52 7.49 -22.30
N THR A 7 5.43 7.89 -21.63
CA THR A 7 5.27 9.22 -21.04
C THR A 7 5.13 9.09 -19.54
N ALA A 8 5.98 9.79 -18.81
CA ALA A 8 5.93 9.89 -17.34
C ALA A 8 5.20 11.17 -16.93
N VAL A 9 4.15 11.06 -16.14
CA VAL A 9 3.26 12.18 -15.80
C VAL A 9 3.21 12.35 -14.28
N PRO A 10 4.01 13.28 -13.72
CA PRO A 10 3.86 13.68 -12.32
C PRO A 10 2.61 14.55 -12.18
N LEU A 11 1.75 14.22 -11.24
CA LEU A 11 0.49 14.92 -10.97
C LEU A 11 0.48 15.48 -9.55
N LEU A 12 -0.11 16.65 -9.39
CA LEU A 12 -0.35 17.28 -8.10
C LEU A 12 -1.84 17.56 -7.95
N MET A 13 -2.47 16.88 -7.01
CA MET A 13 -3.83 17.18 -6.59
C MET A 13 -3.78 18.16 -5.40
N ARG A 14 -4.37 19.32 -5.56
CA ARG A 14 -4.53 20.30 -4.48
C ARG A 14 -5.78 19.93 -3.67
N SER A 15 -5.60 19.58 -2.41
CA SER A 15 -6.69 19.36 -1.47
C SER A 15 -6.68 20.40 -0.36
N ALA A 16 -7.81 20.52 0.36
CA ALA A 16 -7.92 21.49 1.45
C ALA A 16 -7.02 21.17 2.66
N ASN A 17 -6.67 19.89 2.84
CA ASN A 17 -5.91 19.44 4.01
C ASN A 17 -4.40 19.38 3.75
N GLN A 18 -4.00 18.78 2.62
CA GLN A 18 -2.61 18.75 2.16
C GLN A 18 -2.56 18.39 0.67
N PRO A 19 -1.55 18.88 -0.07
CA PRO A 19 -1.39 18.44 -1.45
C PRO A 19 -1.04 16.94 -1.48
N MET A 20 -1.65 16.24 -2.43
CA MET A 20 -1.33 14.84 -2.74
C MET A 20 -0.68 14.78 -4.10
N THR A 21 0.37 14.01 -4.22
CA THR A 21 1.06 13.78 -5.48
C THR A 21 0.77 12.37 -6.00
N PHE A 22 0.76 12.23 -7.32
CA PHE A 22 0.58 10.96 -8.01
C PHE A 22 1.56 10.88 -9.16
N PHE A 23 1.92 9.70 -9.54
CA PHE A 23 2.80 9.45 -10.66
C PHE A 23 2.17 8.44 -11.60
N VAL A 24 1.94 8.84 -12.84
CA VAL A 24 1.32 7.98 -13.86
C VAL A 24 2.31 7.74 -15.00
N VAL A 25 2.42 6.51 -15.45
CA VAL A 25 3.12 6.12 -16.66
C VAL A 25 2.09 5.75 -17.71
N ARG A 26 2.23 6.35 -18.89
CA ARG A 26 1.46 6.03 -20.09
C ARG A 26 2.38 5.38 -21.11
N VAL A 27 2.02 4.19 -21.57
CA VAL A 27 2.73 3.46 -22.64
C VAL A 27 1.82 3.35 -23.84
N ALA A 28 2.24 3.87 -24.99
CA ALA A 28 1.50 3.77 -26.24
C ALA A 28 2.16 2.77 -27.21
N THR A 29 1.38 2.17 -28.06
CA THR A 29 1.80 1.14 -29.01
C THR A 29 1.49 1.51 -30.47
N ASP A 30 2.12 0.82 -31.42
CA ASP A 30 2.00 1.02 -32.86
C ASP A 30 0.59 0.72 -33.40
N ASP A 31 -0.24 -0.03 -32.70
CA ASP A 31 -1.63 -0.30 -33.04
C ASP A 31 -2.64 0.64 -32.36
N GLY A 32 -2.14 1.67 -31.65
CA GLY A 32 -2.94 2.74 -31.03
C GLY A 32 -3.47 2.44 -29.62
N ARG A 33 -3.14 1.29 -29.03
CA ARG A 33 -3.48 1.01 -27.64
C ARG A 33 -2.63 1.84 -26.68
N VAL A 34 -3.19 2.06 -25.49
CA VAL A 34 -2.53 2.77 -24.39
C VAL A 34 -2.70 1.98 -23.11
N GLY A 35 -1.58 1.67 -22.45
CA GLY A 35 -1.55 1.13 -21.09
C GLY A 35 -1.23 2.22 -20.08
N LEU A 36 -1.87 2.12 -18.93
CA LEU A 36 -1.66 3.04 -17.81
C LEU A 36 -1.13 2.28 -16.60
N GLY A 37 -0.14 2.88 -15.94
CA GLY A 37 0.38 2.42 -14.67
C GLY A 37 0.57 3.56 -13.71
N GLU A 38 0.53 3.28 -12.43
CA GLU A 38 0.61 4.27 -11.36
C GLU A 38 1.63 3.85 -10.32
N ALA A 39 2.33 4.82 -9.75
CA ALA A 39 3.00 4.70 -8.47
C ALA A 39 2.41 5.76 -7.54
N CYS A 40 1.93 5.31 -6.40
CA CYS A 40 1.31 6.18 -5.41
C CYS A 40 2.38 6.97 -4.65
N ASP A 41 2.10 8.23 -4.39
CA ASP A 41 2.80 9.05 -3.41
C ASP A 41 1.81 9.56 -2.36
N CYS A 42 1.05 8.66 -1.77
CA CYS A 42 0.27 9.03 -0.61
C CYS A 42 1.21 9.47 0.51
N PHE A 43 1.00 10.70 0.99
CA PHE A 43 1.69 11.27 2.17
C PHE A 43 3.19 11.59 2.03
N GLY A 44 3.69 11.83 0.82
CA GLY A 44 5.07 12.26 0.61
C GLY A 44 6.10 11.13 0.67
N VAL A 45 5.68 9.90 0.43
CA VAL A 45 6.56 8.72 0.39
C VAL A 45 7.47 8.73 -0.84
N SER A 46 7.09 9.44 -1.90
CA SER A 46 7.89 9.53 -3.13
C SER A 46 7.91 10.93 -3.73
N HIS A 47 8.77 11.11 -4.72
CA HIS A 47 8.90 12.35 -5.46
C HIS A 47 8.55 12.12 -6.94
N PRO A 48 7.34 12.47 -7.41
CA PRO A 48 6.87 12.13 -8.76
C PRO A 48 7.81 12.59 -9.88
N THR A 49 8.47 13.74 -9.70
CA THR A 49 9.46 14.25 -10.66
C THR A 49 10.75 13.41 -10.72
N VAL A 50 11.14 12.82 -9.59
CA VAL A 50 12.28 11.88 -9.55
C VAL A 50 11.89 10.57 -10.24
N LEU A 51 10.67 10.06 -9.98
CA LEU A 51 10.14 8.88 -10.65
C LEU A 51 10.08 9.09 -12.17
N ALA A 52 9.64 10.28 -12.63
CA ALA A 52 9.60 10.61 -14.05
C ALA A 52 11.00 10.52 -14.69
N ARG A 53 12.02 11.07 -14.04
CA ARG A 53 13.40 11.00 -14.54
C ARG A 53 13.91 9.57 -14.59
N ILE A 54 13.59 8.72 -13.60
CA ILE A 54 13.97 7.29 -13.63
C ILE A 54 13.30 6.58 -14.81
N VAL A 55 12.01 6.83 -15.04
CA VAL A 55 11.31 6.22 -16.19
C VAL A 55 11.91 6.70 -17.52
N GLU A 56 12.09 8.01 -17.68
CA GLU A 56 12.57 8.61 -18.92
C GLU A 56 14.02 8.24 -19.26
N ASP A 57 14.92 8.25 -18.28
CA ASP A 57 16.35 8.07 -18.50
C ASP A 57 16.78 6.59 -18.41
N VAL A 58 16.00 5.73 -17.75
CA VAL A 58 16.43 4.37 -17.45
C VAL A 58 15.53 3.32 -18.09
N PHE A 59 14.21 3.39 -17.89
CA PHE A 59 13.29 2.37 -18.41
C PHE A 59 12.90 2.61 -19.87
N ALA A 60 12.53 3.83 -20.25
CA ALA A 60 12.04 4.13 -21.58
C ALA A 60 13.05 3.78 -22.69
N PRO A 61 14.36 4.08 -22.59
CA PRO A 61 15.32 3.72 -23.62
C PRO A 61 15.45 2.21 -23.90
N ALA A 62 15.20 1.39 -22.88
CA ALA A 62 15.28 -0.07 -23.00
C ALA A 62 13.98 -0.70 -23.54
N LEU A 63 12.86 0.01 -23.46
CA LEU A 63 11.52 -0.49 -23.79
C LEU A 63 11.01 0.02 -25.13
N LEU A 64 11.44 1.20 -25.60
CA LEU A 64 11.01 1.76 -26.88
C LEU A 64 11.39 0.84 -28.04
N GLY A 65 10.39 0.51 -28.88
CA GLY A 65 10.53 -0.41 -30.00
C GLY A 65 10.41 -1.90 -29.64
N ALA A 66 10.37 -2.25 -28.34
CA ALA A 66 10.18 -3.64 -27.91
C ALA A 66 8.72 -4.09 -28.10
N GLU A 67 8.52 -5.40 -28.24
CA GLU A 67 7.18 -6.01 -28.18
C GLU A 67 6.66 -5.95 -26.73
N VAL A 68 5.36 -5.69 -26.55
CA VAL A 68 4.75 -5.62 -25.22
C VAL A 68 4.96 -6.91 -24.42
N GLY A 69 4.82 -8.08 -25.07
CA GLY A 69 5.06 -9.37 -24.42
C GLY A 69 6.50 -9.58 -23.93
N ALA A 70 7.48 -8.85 -24.49
CA ALA A 70 8.86 -8.84 -24.01
C ALA A 70 9.14 -7.72 -22.98
N GLY A 71 8.18 -6.82 -22.73
CA GLY A 71 8.35 -5.66 -21.87
C GLY A 71 8.61 -6.02 -20.41
N GLY A 72 7.92 -6.99 -19.85
CA GLY A 72 8.14 -7.46 -18.49
C GLY A 72 9.57 -7.94 -18.24
N PRO A 73 10.08 -8.91 -18.99
CA PRO A 73 11.49 -9.32 -18.91
C PRO A 73 12.48 -8.18 -19.12
N ALA A 74 12.17 -7.20 -20.00
CA ALA A 74 13.04 -6.04 -20.21
C ALA A 74 13.06 -5.12 -18.99
N VAL A 75 11.92 -4.88 -18.34
CA VAL A 75 11.84 -4.12 -17.07
C VAL A 75 12.68 -4.77 -15.99
N ASP A 76 12.58 -6.09 -15.84
CA ASP A 76 13.37 -6.85 -14.86
C ASP A 76 14.86 -6.79 -15.16
N ALA A 77 15.26 -6.89 -16.43
CA ALA A 77 16.66 -6.78 -16.85
C ALA A 77 17.23 -5.38 -16.54
N VAL A 78 16.46 -4.32 -16.78
CA VAL A 78 16.85 -2.93 -16.42
C VAL A 78 16.97 -2.77 -14.91
N ALA A 79 16.00 -3.27 -14.13
CA ALA A 79 16.05 -3.22 -12.67
C ALA A 79 17.28 -3.95 -12.12
N GLN A 80 17.61 -5.12 -12.67
CA GLN A 80 18.80 -5.88 -12.28
C GLN A 80 20.10 -5.16 -12.65
N ALA A 81 20.19 -4.59 -13.84
CA ALA A 81 21.38 -3.84 -14.29
C ALA A 81 21.65 -2.59 -13.46
N THR A 82 20.59 -1.91 -13.03
CA THR A 82 20.66 -0.65 -12.27
C THR A 82 20.62 -0.84 -10.75
N ARG A 83 20.49 -2.08 -10.27
CA ARG A 83 20.36 -2.38 -8.84
C ARG A 83 21.46 -1.77 -7.96
N ARG A 84 22.70 -1.67 -8.47
CA ARG A 84 23.84 -1.11 -7.71
C ARG A 84 23.86 0.42 -7.70
N THR A 85 23.15 1.07 -8.61
CA THR A 85 23.13 2.54 -8.76
C THR A 85 21.84 3.17 -8.25
N LEU A 86 20.69 2.52 -8.49
CA LEU A 86 19.37 3.00 -8.06
C LEU A 86 18.83 2.26 -6.83
N GLY A 87 19.41 1.11 -6.46
CA GLY A 87 18.86 0.25 -5.42
C GLY A 87 17.74 -0.65 -5.95
N ALA A 88 17.09 -1.35 -5.02
CA ALA A 88 15.97 -2.26 -5.33
C ALA A 88 14.64 -1.83 -4.69
N GLY A 89 14.68 -0.84 -3.79
CA GLY A 89 13.52 -0.34 -3.05
C GLY A 89 13.17 1.10 -3.39
N THR A 90 12.22 1.65 -2.64
CA THR A 90 11.79 3.06 -2.69
C THR A 90 11.52 3.55 -4.12
N VAL A 91 12.09 4.68 -4.52
CA VAL A 91 11.83 5.31 -5.83
C VAL A 91 12.13 4.42 -7.03
N ALA A 92 13.13 3.51 -6.92
CA ALA A 92 13.45 2.58 -8.00
C ALA A 92 12.35 1.52 -8.18
N ALA A 93 11.84 0.98 -7.08
CA ALA A 93 10.74 0.02 -7.09
C ALA A 93 9.45 0.68 -7.60
N GLN A 94 9.12 1.88 -7.13
CA GLN A 94 7.95 2.63 -7.56
C GLN A 94 7.97 2.95 -9.06
N ALA A 95 9.10 3.44 -9.59
CA ALA A 95 9.22 3.71 -11.02
C ALA A 95 9.08 2.43 -11.86
N ARG A 96 9.68 1.32 -11.40
CA ARG A 96 9.54 0.00 -12.02
C ARG A 96 8.08 -0.47 -12.00
N SER A 97 7.41 -0.35 -10.86
CA SER A 97 6.03 -0.79 -10.67
C SER A 97 5.08 -0.06 -11.61
N ALA A 98 5.16 1.26 -11.70
CA ALA A 98 4.34 2.03 -12.63
C ALA A 98 4.49 1.57 -14.09
N VAL A 99 5.72 1.30 -14.54
CA VAL A 99 5.98 0.77 -15.89
C VAL A 99 5.42 -0.64 -16.04
N ALA A 100 5.64 -1.51 -15.06
CA ALA A 100 5.16 -2.90 -15.08
C ALA A 100 3.62 -2.99 -15.10
N ILE A 101 2.93 -2.14 -14.33
CA ILE A 101 1.47 -2.04 -14.35
C ILE A 101 0.97 -1.64 -15.75
N ALA A 102 1.57 -0.60 -16.36
CA ALA A 102 1.20 -0.16 -17.71
C ALA A 102 1.39 -1.25 -18.78
N LEU A 103 2.46 -2.03 -18.67
CA LEU A 103 2.71 -3.15 -19.60
C LEU A 103 1.74 -4.32 -19.35
N THR A 104 1.39 -4.58 -18.09
CA THR A 104 0.39 -5.59 -17.74
C THR A 104 -1.00 -5.22 -18.26
N ASP A 105 -1.36 -3.93 -18.18
CA ASP A 105 -2.60 -3.41 -18.76
C ASP A 105 -2.63 -3.62 -20.28
N LEU A 106 -1.54 -3.28 -20.99
CA LEU A 106 -1.43 -3.53 -22.43
C LEU A 106 -1.51 -5.01 -22.79
N ALA A 107 -0.85 -5.88 -22.01
CA ALA A 107 -0.92 -7.32 -22.23
C ALA A 107 -2.34 -7.86 -22.03
N ALA A 108 -3.08 -7.34 -21.07
CA ALA A 108 -4.49 -7.68 -20.85
C ALA A 108 -5.38 -7.20 -22.01
N GLN A 109 -5.17 -5.98 -22.50
CA GLN A 109 -5.86 -5.43 -23.68
C GLN A 109 -5.58 -6.27 -24.95
N GLU A 110 -4.33 -6.69 -25.17
CA GLU A 110 -3.94 -7.55 -26.28
C GLU A 110 -4.63 -8.92 -26.22
N ALA A 111 -4.73 -9.49 -25.01
CA ALA A 111 -5.41 -10.77 -24.80
C ALA A 111 -6.95 -10.66 -24.80
N GLY A 112 -7.52 -9.46 -24.81
CA GLY A 112 -8.96 -9.24 -24.66
C GLY A 112 -9.50 -9.71 -23.31
N ARG A 113 -8.69 -9.63 -22.24
CA ARG A 113 -8.99 -10.13 -20.90
C ARG A 113 -8.80 -9.02 -19.86
N SER A 114 -9.36 -9.20 -18.67
CA SER A 114 -9.05 -8.33 -17.55
C SER A 114 -7.63 -8.58 -17.03
N VAL A 115 -7.02 -7.58 -16.36
CA VAL A 115 -5.73 -7.75 -15.68
C VAL A 115 -5.80 -8.89 -14.67
N SER A 116 -6.88 -8.99 -13.91
CA SER A 116 -7.06 -10.08 -12.94
C SER A 116 -7.06 -11.46 -13.60
N ASP A 117 -7.64 -11.61 -14.78
CA ASP A 117 -7.63 -12.88 -15.52
C ASP A 117 -6.23 -13.23 -16.05
N VAL A 118 -5.48 -12.23 -16.51
CA VAL A 118 -4.08 -12.44 -16.96
C VAL A 118 -3.18 -12.84 -15.80
N LEU A 119 -3.40 -12.26 -14.62
CA LEU A 119 -2.67 -12.59 -13.40
C LEU A 119 -3.15 -13.90 -12.73
N GLY A 120 -4.16 -14.57 -13.26
CA GLY A 120 -4.65 -15.84 -12.73
C GLY A 120 -5.69 -15.66 -11.62
N ARG A 121 -6.78 -14.96 -11.91
CA ARG A 121 -7.88 -14.72 -10.97
C ARG A 121 -8.33 -15.99 -10.28
N VAL A 122 -8.37 -15.97 -8.94
CA VAL A 122 -8.78 -17.09 -8.08
C VAL A 122 -10.10 -16.82 -7.36
N ARG A 123 -10.62 -15.58 -7.41
CA ARG A 123 -11.90 -15.19 -6.80
C ARG A 123 -12.54 -14.02 -7.55
N ASP A 124 -13.86 -13.89 -7.43
CA ASP A 124 -14.63 -12.85 -8.12
C ASP A 124 -14.88 -11.61 -7.26
N SER A 125 -14.68 -11.74 -5.95
CA SER A 125 -14.82 -10.64 -4.98
C SER A 125 -13.78 -10.73 -3.89
N VAL A 126 -13.50 -9.60 -3.26
CA VAL A 126 -12.66 -9.47 -2.07
C VAL A 126 -13.43 -8.73 -0.98
N ARG A 127 -13.21 -9.12 0.28
CA ARG A 127 -13.69 -8.36 1.42
C ARG A 127 -12.92 -7.04 1.49
N VAL A 128 -13.63 -5.95 1.80
CA VAL A 128 -13.05 -4.63 1.96
C VAL A 128 -13.27 -4.12 3.38
N TYR A 129 -12.43 -3.22 3.82
CA TYR A 129 -12.66 -2.43 5.03
C TYR A 129 -12.67 -0.94 4.68
N VAL A 130 -13.27 -0.12 5.56
CA VAL A 130 -13.20 1.33 5.45
C VAL A 130 -12.21 1.90 6.46
N GLY A 131 -11.28 2.74 5.98
CA GLY A 131 -10.35 3.48 6.82
C GLY A 131 -10.96 4.79 7.33
N SER A 132 -10.79 5.09 8.62
CA SER A 132 -11.17 6.38 9.20
C SER A 132 -9.99 7.35 9.16
N SER A 133 -10.19 8.56 8.63
CA SER A 133 -9.13 9.58 8.52
C SER A 133 -8.70 10.21 9.84
N PRO A 134 -9.60 10.65 10.76
CA PRO A 134 -9.17 11.25 12.00
C PRO A 134 -8.59 10.21 12.96
N PHE A 135 -7.59 10.62 13.76
CA PHE A 135 -7.11 9.80 14.86
C PHE A 135 -8.20 9.62 15.91
N LEU A 136 -8.27 8.45 16.54
CA LEU A 136 -9.31 8.08 17.51
C LEU A 136 -9.44 9.11 18.63
N GLU A 137 -8.33 9.58 19.19
CA GLU A 137 -8.31 10.52 20.32
C GLU A 137 -8.79 11.94 19.97
N THR A 138 -9.01 12.25 18.68
CA THR A 138 -9.42 13.60 18.24
C THR A 138 -10.93 13.79 18.14
N SER A 139 -11.70 12.73 18.35
CA SER A 139 -13.17 12.74 18.25
C SER A 139 -13.77 11.76 19.26
N SER A 140 -15.05 11.88 19.51
CA SER A 140 -15.81 10.92 20.32
C SER A 140 -16.09 9.63 19.53
N ALA A 141 -16.40 8.55 20.23
CA ALA A 141 -16.82 7.28 19.63
C ALA A 141 -18.07 7.45 18.73
N THR A 142 -19.01 8.29 19.15
CA THR A 142 -20.23 8.59 18.36
C THR A 142 -19.89 9.31 17.06
N GLU A 143 -19.00 10.32 17.09
CA GLU A 143 -18.58 11.01 15.86
C GLU A 143 -17.82 10.09 14.91
N HIS A 144 -17.04 9.14 15.42
CA HIS A 144 -16.42 8.11 14.58
C HIS A 144 -17.49 7.20 13.98
N LEU A 145 -18.47 6.74 14.75
CA LEU A 145 -19.56 5.92 14.25
C LEU A 145 -20.35 6.64 13.14
N ASP A 146 -20.69 7.91 13.32
CA ASP A 146 -21.40 8.72 12.32
C ASP A 146 -20.64 8.78 10.99
N ARG A 147 -19.31 8.89 11.03
CA ARG A 147 -18.46 8.88 9.82
C ARG A 147 -18.41 7.50 9.14
N LEU A 148 -18.50 6.43 9.91
CA LEU A 148 -18.46 5.05 9.41
C LEU A 148 -19.84 4.58 8.90
N ALA A 149 -20.92 5.13 9.41
CA ALA A 149 -22.31 4.74 9.12
C ALA A 149 -22.60 4.56 7.63
N PRO A 150 -22.20 5.48 6.70
CA PRO A 150 -22.48 5.29 5.27
C PRO A 150 -21.84 4.04 4.65
N ALA A 151 -20.74 3.53 5.20
CA ALA A 151 -20.11 2.30 4.75
C ALA A 151 -20.75 1.07 5.42
N LEU A 152 -21.03 1.14 6.71
CA LEU A 152 -21.70 0.09 7.47
C LEU A 152 -23.11 -0.18 6.90
N ASP A 153 -23.86 0.86 6.54
CA ASP A 153 -25.19 0.76 5.90
C ASP A 153 -25.14 0.07 4.52
N ARG A 154 -23.96 0.05 3.87
CA ARG A 154 -23.72 -0.67 2.62
C ARG A 154 -23.23 -2.12 2.84
N GLY A 155 -23.15 -2.56 4.08
CA GLY A 155 -22.74 -3.92 4.43
C GLY A 155 -21.22 -4.11 4.56
N VAL A 156 -20.44 -3.03 4.70
CA VAL A 156 -19.03 -3.15 5.09
C VAL A 156 -19.01 -3.59 6.56
N ASP A 157 -18.32 -4.67 6.84
CA ASP A 157 -18.29 -5.33 8.15
C ASP A 157 -16.91 -5.25 8.84
N MET A 158 -16.03 -4.38 8.33
CA MET A 158 -14.71 -4.15 8.91
C MET A 158 -14.28 -2.69 8.76
N VAL A 159 -13.69 -2.14 9.81
CA VAL A 159 -13.19 -0.76 9.86
C VAL A 159 -11.73 -0.72 10.30
N LYS A 160 -10.94 0.22 9.77
CA LYS A 160 -9.58 0.51 10.23
C LYS A 160 -9.54 1.89 10.86
N MET A 161 -9.16 1.95 12.12
CA MET A 161 -9.09 3.17 12.93
C MET A 161 -7.63 3.56 13.14
N ARG A 162 -7.33 4.87 13.18
CA ARG A 162 -5.97 5.37 13.43
C ARG A 162 -5.79 5.80 14.87
N ILE A 163 -4.62 5.49 15.44
CA ILE A 163 -4.20 6.02 16.74
C ILE A 163 -3.01 6.96 16.58
N GLY A 164 -3.08 8.11 17.24
CA GLY A 164 -2.00 9.08 17.26
C GLY A 164 -1.22 9.02 18.58
N LEU A 165 -0.50 10.10 18.89
CA LEU A 165 0.45 10.13 20.02
C LEU A 165 -0.23 10.00 21.38
N ASP A 166 -1.48 10.44 21.56
CA ASP A 166 -2.27 10.11 22.76
C ASP A 166 -2.94 8.75 22.61
N TRP A 167 -2.13 7.70 22.45
CA TRP A 167 -2.66 6.34 22.30
C TRP A 167 -3.51 5.88 23.51
N ARG A 168 -3.31 6.45 24.71
CA ARG A 168 -4.14 6.13 25.88
C ARG A 168 -5.55 6.71 25.74
N GLY A 169 -5.65 7.93 25.21
CA GLY A 169 -6.92 8.53 24.82
C GLY A 169 -7.61 7.71 23.73
N ALA A 170 -6.84 7.33 22.69
CA ALA A 170 -7.31 6.51 21.60
C ALA A 170 -7.87 5.17 22.08
N LEU A 171 -7.22 4.44 22.98
CA LEU A 171 -7.72 3.18 23.52
C LEU A 171 -9.06 3.33 24.25
N ARG A 172 -9.27 4.44 24.99
CA ARG A 172 -10.55 4.71 25.64
C ARG A 172 -11.68 4.92 24.62
N VAL A 173 -11.40 5.77 23.61
CA VAL A 173 -12.38 6.02 22.53
C VAL A 173 -12.68 4.75 21.76
N LEU A 174 -11.66 3.91 21.53
CA LEU A 174 -11.83 2.61 20.84
C LEU A 174 -12.71 1.64 21.62
N ALA A 175 -12.56 1.58 22.94
CA ALA A 175 -13.41 0.75 23.79
C ALA A 175 -14.88 1.17 23.72
N ASP A 176 -15.15 2.49 23.76
CA ASP A 176 -16.50 3.03 23.58
C ASP A 176 -17.04 2.75 22.18
N LEU A 177 -16.20 2.94 21.13
CA LEU A 177 -16.57 2.67 19.75
C LEU A 177 -16.86 1.18 19.52
N ARG A 178 -16.07 0.28 20.10
CA ARG A 178 -16.31 -1.17 20.02
C ARG A 178 -17.68 -1.53 20.58
N THR A 179 -18.07 -0.91 21.71
CA THR A 179 -19.39 -1.09 22.31
C THR A 179 -20.52 -0.64 21.36
N LEU A 180 -20.31 0.45 20.62
CA LEU A 180 -21.29 0.97 19.66
C LEU A 180 -21.37 0.14 18.38
N LEU A 181 -20.25 -0.38 17.88
CA LEU A 181 -20.19 -1.21 16.67
C LEU A 181 -20.73 -2.63 16.90
N GLY A 182 -20.63 -3.15 18.11
CA GLY A 182 -20.96 -4.53 18.44
C GLY A 182 -20.01 -5.55 17.81
N ASP A 183 -20.28 -6.85 17.99
CA ASP A 183 -19.39 -7.94 17.59
C ASP A 183 -19.42 -8.25 16.07
N ALA A 184 -20.41 -7.72 15.36
CA ALA A 184 -20.55 -7.98 13.92
C ALA A 184 -19.57 -7.22 13.04
N VAL A 185 -18.92 -6.18 13.58
CA VAL A 185 -17.96 -5.34 12.85
C VAL A 185 -16.55 -5.59 13.39
N GLU A 186 -15.66 -6.07 12.54
CA GLU A 186 -14.24 -6.20 12.89
C GLU A 186 -13.55 -4.82 12.91
N VAL A 187 -12.61 -4.65 13.82
CA VAL A 187 -11.83 -3.41 13.93
C VAL A 187 -10.35 -3.71 13.82
N ALA A 188 -9.68 -3.04 12.89
CA ALA A 188 -8.22 -2.96 12.82
C ALA A 188 -7.74 -1.60 13.35
N VAL A 189 -6.50 -1.55 13.82
CA VAL A 189 -5.88 -0.33 14.36
C VAL A 189 -4.59 -0.05 13.61
N ASP A 190 -4.46 1.17 13.10
CA ASP A 190 -3.28 1.67 12.40
C ASP A 190 -2.54 2.66 13.32
N ALA A 191 -1.27 2.40 13.56
CA ALA A 191 -0.40 3.18 14.45
C ALA A 191 0.64 4.03 13.70
N SER A 192 0.63 4.00 12.34
CA SER A 192 1.35 4.92 11.45
C SER A 192 2.83 5.13 11.82
N GLU A 193 3.52 4.09 12.29
CA GLU A 193 4.95 4.08 12.63
C GLU A 193 5.39 5.04 13.79
N PHE A 194 4.46 5.49 14.61
CA PHE A 194 4.72 6.56 15.59
C PHE A 194 5.45 6.10 16.86
N PHE A 195 5.56 4.81 17.15
CA PHE A 195 5.87 4.35 18.47
C PHE A 195 7.23 3.66 18.61
N THR A 196 7.73 3.67 19.84
CA THR A 196 8.85 2.81 20.25
C THR A 196 8.35 1.39 20.55
N LEU A 197 9.25 0.40 20.55
CA LEU A 197 8.91 -0.97 20.93
C LEU A 197 8.22 -1.05 22.31
N ALA A 198 8.69 -0.25 23.29
CA ALA A 198 8.11 -0.23 24.62
C ALA A 198 6.67 0.31 24.65
N GLU A 199 6.37 1.29 23.82
CA GLU A 199 5.02 1.83 23.65
C GLU A 199 4.13 0.86 22.86
N ALA A 200 4.63 0.31 21.76
CA ALA A 200 3.92 -0.65 20.95
C ALA A 200 3.48 -1.90 21.74
N LEU A 201 4.32 -2.39 22.65
CA LEU A 201 3.95 -3.47 23.57
C LEU A 201 2.78 -3.09 24.47
N ARG A 202 2.79 -1.86 25.04
CA ARG A 202 1.69 -1.39 25.90
C ARG A 202 0.40 -1.15 25.14
N ILE A 203 0.52 -0.67 23.90
CA ILE A 203 -0.62 -0.50 22.98
C ILE A 203 -1.21 -1.86 22.66
N ALA A 204 -0.39 -2.82 22.28
CA ALA A 204 -0.81 -4.17 21.96
C ALA A 204 -1.49 -4.87 23.16
N ASP A 205 -0.97 -4.68 24.38
CA ASP A 205 -1.60 -5.18 25.61
C ASP A 205 -2.99 -4.54 25.82
N GLY A 206 -3.13 -3.23 25.61
CA GLY A 206 -4.43 -2.54 25.70
C GLY A 206 -5.43 -2.92 24.61
N LEU A 207 -4.95 -3.31 23.43
CA LEU A 207 -5.80 -3.76 22.33
C LEU A 207 -6.23 -5.22 22.45
N ALA A 208 -5.49 -6.04 23.21
CA ALA A 208 -5.72 -7.49 23.29
C ALA A 208 -7.10 -7.86 23.85
N ASP A 209 -7.69 -6.99 24.66
CA ASP A 209 -9.01 -7.20 25.27
C ASP A 209 -10.15 -6.52 24.48
N LEU A 210 -9.81 -5.82 23.37
CA LEU A 210 -10.77 -5.13 22.50
C LEU A 210 -11.08 -5.90 21.22
N ASP A 211 -10.58 -7.13 21.11
CA ASP A 211 -10.80 -8.02 19.96
C ASP A 211 -10.54 -7.34 18.61
N VAL A 212 -9.35 -6.75 18.47
CA VAL A 212 -8.93 -6.11 17.21
C VAL A 212 -8.34 -7.13 16.25
N ALA A 213 -8.65 -6.99 14.97
CA ALA A 213 -8.18 -7.89 13.91
C ALA A 213 -6.65 -7.83 13.73
N TRP A 214 -6.08 -6.63 13.78
CA TRP A 214 -4.62 -6.42 13.77
C TRP A 214 -4.23 -5.04 14.29
N LEU A 215 -2.95 -4.91 14.64
CA LEU A 215 -2.24 -3.66 14.88
C LEU A 215 -1.28 -3.41 13.72
N GLU A 216 -1.55 -2.35 12.94
CA GLU A 216 -0.81 -1.98 11.74
C GLU A 216 0.29 -0.99 12.07
N GLU A 217 1.50 -1.26 11.57
CA GLU A 217 2.68 -0.40 11.61
C GLU A 217 2.89 0.37 12.91
N PRO A 218 2.97 -0.30 14.08
CA PRO A 218 3.26 0.41 15.33
C PRO A 218 4.69 0.93 15.43
N LEU A 219 5.65 0.36 14.68
CA LEU A 219 7.05 0.72 14.63
C LEU A 219 7.45 1.07 13.20
N PRO A 220 8.44 1.95 12.98
CA PRO A 220 9.04 2.15 11.66
C PRO A 220 9.43 0.83 10.99
N TYR A 221 9.07 0.69 9.71
CA TYR A 221 9.24 -0.57 8.97
C TYR A 221 10.71 -1.04 8.86
N GLU A 222 11.67 -0.14 8.98
CA GLU A 222 13.09 -0.47 8.98
C GLU A 222 13.54 -1.17 10.28
N GLN A 223 12.76 -1.06 11.35
CA GLN A 223 13.08 -1.68 12.66
C GLN A 223 12.68 -3.15 12.70
N ARG A 224 13.01 -3.93 11.66
CA ARG A 224 12.61 -5.33 11.50
C ARG A 224 12.89 -6.23 12.72
N PRO A 225 14.05 -6.15 13.40
CA PRO A 225 14.27 -6.92 14.61
C PRO A 225 13.29 -6.57 15.76
N ALA A 226 12.93 -5.29 15.90
CA ALA A 226 11.98 -4.85 16.93
C ALA A 226 10.54 -5.28 16.57
N ILE A 227 10.18 -5.25 15.27
CA ILE A 227 8.89 -5.77 14.77
C ILE A 227 8.78 -7.27 15.07
N ALA A 228 9.81 -8.06 14.77
CA ALA A 228 9.83 -9.49 15.08
C ALA A 228 9.79 -9.76 16.60
N GLU A 229 10.41 -8.93 17.42
CA GLU A 229 10.31 -9.01 18.88
C GLU A 229 8.88 -8.71 19.35
N LEU A 230 8.25 -7.67 18.84
CA LEU A 230 6.87 -7.32 19.14
C LEU A 230 5.92 -8.47 18.76
N ALA A 231 6.07 -9.03 17.54
CA ALA A 231 5.25 -10.13 17.04
C ALA A 231 5.27 -11.36 17.95
N ARG A 232 6.44 -11.67 18.54
CA ARG A 232 6.57 -12.80 19.48
C ARG A 232 5.91 -12.55 20.85
N ARG A 233 5.68 -11.30 21.23
CA ARG A 233 5.24 -10.90 22.57
C ARG A 233 3.80 -10.43 22.63
N THR A 234 3.20 -10.09 21.50
CA THR A 234 1.80 -9.65 21.43
C THR A 234 0.85 -10.81 21.11
N ARG A 235 -0.40 -10.71 21.58
CA ARG A 235 -1.51 -11.56 21.17
C ARG A 235 -2.27 -10.97 19.96
N VAL A 236 -2.07 -9.70 19.68
CA VAL A 236 -2.72 -9.00 18.56
C VAL A 236 -1.89 -9.25 17.30
N PRO A 237 -2.48 -9.74 16.20
CA PRO A 237 -1.76 -9.88 14.93
C PRO A 237 -1.15 -8.54 14.48
N LEU A 238 0.08 -8.57 13.98
CA LEU A 238 0.69 -7.39 13.40
C LEU A 238 0.43 -7.34 11.89
N ALA A 239 0.15 -6.15 11.37
CA ALA A 239 0.04 -5.88 9.95
C ALA A 239 1.15 -4.93 9.50
N TYR A 240 1.83 -5.29 8.40
CA TYR A 240 2.87 -4.49 7.74
C TYR A 240 2.86 -4.79 6.25
N GLY A 241 3.32 -3.86 5.43
CA GLY A 241 3.51 -4.22 4.04
C GLY A 241 3.53 -3.09 3.04
N GLU A 242 2.94 -1.95 3.34
CA GLU A 242 2.89 -0.82 2.40
C GLU A 242 4.27 -0.20 2.12
N HIS A 243 5.29 -0.53 2.94
CA HIS A 243 6.69 -0.14 2.74
C HIS A 243 7.60 -1.34 2.40
N LEU A 244 7.04 -2.46 1.93
CA LEU A 244 7.81 -3.61 1.45
C LEU A 244 7.97 -3.55 -0.06
N PHE A 245 9.18 -3.37 -0.54
CA PHE A 245 9.49 -3.15 -1.95
C PHE A 245 9.88 -4.41 -2.70
N THR A 246 10.12 -5.51 -2.01
CA THR A 246 10.61 -6.75 -2.59
C THR A 246 9.98 -7.99 -1.97
N LEU A 247 9.89 -9.09 -2.75
CA LEU A 247 9.46 -10.39 -2.23
C LEU A 247 10.33 -10.90 -1.06
N GLY A 248 11.63 -10.56 -1.07
CA GLY A 248 12.54 -10.92 0.01
C GLY A 248 12.16 -10.26 1.33
N GLU A 249 11.81 -8.98 1.28
CA GLU A 249 11.35 -8.23 2.46
C GLU A 249 10.01 -8.77 2.98
N ALA A 250 9.08 -9.09 2.08
CA ALA A 250 7.82 -9.70 2.47
C ALA A 250 8.02 -11.08 3.13
N ALA A 251 8.90 -11.91 2.58
CA ALA A 251 9.23 -13.21 3.17
C ALA A 251 9.90 -13.06 4.55
N GLU A 252 10.78 -12.06 4.72
CA GLU A 252 11.41 -11.75 6.01
C GLU A 252 10.37 -11.28 7.04
N ALA A 253 9.43 -10.41 6.66
CA ALA A 253 8.36 -9.95 7.54
C ALA A 253 7.49 -11.12 8.02
N ILE A 254 7.08 -12.02 7.12
CA ILE A 254 6.32 -13.21 7.44
C ILE A 254 7.11 -14.13 8.39
N ALA A 255 8.37 -14.40 8.10
CA ALA A 255 9.24 -15.20 8.96
C ALA A 255 9.46 -14.55 10.34
N GLY A 256 9.42 -13.21 10.41
CA GLY A 256 9.47 -12.43 11.63
C GLY A 256 8.19 -12.46 12.47
N GLY A 257 7.09 -13.03 11.96
CA GLY A 257 5.83 -13.19 12.70
C GLY A 257 4.77 -12.14 12.35
N VAL A 258 4.92 -11.37 11.27
CA VAL A 258 3.86 -10.51 10.75
C VAL A 258 2.70 -11.39 10.26
N GLY A 259 1.52 -11.16 10.83
CA GLY A 259 0.32 -11.97 10.57
C GLY A 259 -0.49 -11.51 9.35
N VAL A 260 -0.43 -10.22 9.02
CA VAL A 260 -1.13 -9.62 7.88
C VAL A 260 -0.12 -8.86 7.02
N VAL A 261 0.03 -9.25 5.76
CA VAL A 261 0.92 -8.58 4.82
C VAL A 261 0.10 -7.75 3.84
N GLN A 262 0.41 -6.47 3.73
CA GLN A 262 -0.35 -5.45 2.98
C GLN A 262 0.50 -4.87 1.83
N PRO A 263 0.90 -5.67 0.82
CA PRO A 263 1.71 -5.16 -0.27
C PRO A 263 0.92 -4.15 -1.10
N ASP A 264 1.56 -3.06 -1.45
CA ASP A 264 1.03 -2.06 -2.37
C ASP A 264 1.64 -2.28 -3.76
N ALA A 265 0.80 -2.64 -4.73
CA ALA A 265 1.25 -2.90 -6.11
C ALA A 265 1.85 -1.67 -6.80
N SER A 266 1.57 -0.46 -6.31
CA SER A 266 2.15 0.78 -6.85
C SER A 266 3.53 1.10 -6.28
N ILE A 267 3.98 0.35 -5.28
CA ILE A 267 5.24 0.58 -4.56
C ILE A 267 6.25 -0.56 -4.81
N CYS A 268 5.81 -1.80 -5.07
CA CYS A 268 6.68 -3.00 -5.14
C CYS A 268 6.82 -3.62 -6.55
#